data_1ca8d3200e33d2f64ff9841a93a8cfc4
#
_entry.id   1ca8d3200e33d2f64ff9841a93a8cfc4
#
_cell.length_a   1.000
_cell.length_b   1.000
_cell.length_c   1.000
_cell.angle_alpha   90.00
_cell.angle_beta   90.00
_cell.angle_gamma   90.00
#
_symmetry.space_group_name_H-M   'P 1'
#
loop_
_entity.id
_entity.type
_entity.pdbx_description
1 polymer ?
#
loop_
_entity_poly.entity_id
_entity_poly.type
_entity_poly.pdbx_seq_one_letter_code
_entity_poly.pdbx_strand_id
1 'polypeptide(L)'
;MTNKVGMISLGCPKNQVDGEIMLEKLNKSGFEIAQSIEDSDVMIINTCGFIEDAKREAIETILEVAEYKKAGIISAIVVTGCLAERYQDEIIKEIPEVDSVIGIGADNDIVKVCHKALLGVRTSFYPDKKYLLLEGDRMLSTPKHWAYLKISDGCDNRCSYCAIPLIRGGYIERPMESIIKEAQKLANKGIKELIIIAQDTTKYGLKLYGEYKLASLLKKLVKIDGIEWIRLYYCYPDRVTDELIDVIANEEKICPYIDIPLQHCNKDILKSMNRSGSYEELKALLNKMKAKIPDFAIRTTFMVGFPNESEENFEELCKFVKEIKFDKMGCFTYSPEEETPACSYDNQIDEEVKKRRADILMDIQYSVTEELNQNRVGNTYKVIVDSIEDGMYNGRAYFDSPEIDSGIMFKSDDKLNIGDFVNVKITACEGYDLIGEKV
;
A
#
# COMPACT_ATOMS: atom_id res chain seq x y z
N MET A 1 29.66 -13.09 19.95
CA MET A 1 28.54 -13.59 19.12
C MET A 1 27.96 -12.40 18.43
N THR A 2 27.57 -12.54 17.16
CA THR A 2 26.89 -11.48 16.41
C THR A 2 25.45 -11.46 16.88
N ASN A 3 24.91 -10.29 17.22
CA ASN A 3 23.52 -10.18 17.64
C ASN A 3 22.59 -10.32 16.43
N LYS A 4 21.49 -11.04 16.61
CA LYS A 4 20.48 -11.28 15.58
C LYS A 4 19.26 -10.39 15.80
N VAL A 5 18.73 -9.83 14.73
CA VAL A 5 17.53 -9.00 14.75
C VAL A 5 16.46 -9.56 13.83
N GLY A 6 15.27 -9.77 14.36
CA GLY A 6 14.07 -10.06 13.60
C GLY A 6 13.20 -8.84 13.45
N MET A 7 12.36 -8.80 12.41
CA MET A 7 11.39 -7.74 12.20
C MET A 7 10.05 -8.33 11.76
N ILE A 8 8.98 -7.91 12.44
CA ILE A 8 7.60 -8.08 11.97
C ILE A 8 7.16 -6.72 11.44
N SER A 9 6.78 -6.68 10.16
CA SER A 9 6.30 -5.43 9.54
C SER A 9 4.82 -5.54 9.23
N LEU A 10 4.02 -4.71 9.88
CA LEU A 10 2.57 -4.65 9.74
C LEU A 10 2.16 -3.45 8.89
N GLY A 11 0.99 -3.55 8.26
CA GLY A 11 0.34 -2.43 7.60
C GLY A 11 0.69 -2.26 6.12
N CYS A 12 0.96 -1.04 5.70
CA CYS A 12 0.94 -0.66 4.28
C CYS A 12 2.34 -0.69 3.62
N PRO A 13 2.40 -0.68 2.27
CA PRO A 13 3.66 -0.63 1.51
C PRO A 13 4.64 0.48 1.92
N LYS A 14 4.14 1.65 2.38
CA LYS A 14 5.03 2.73 2.86
C LYS A 14 5.76 2.31 4.13
N ASN A 15 5.06 1.67 5.05
CA ASN A 15 5.63 1.15 6.29
C ASN A 15 6.64 0.02 6.03
N GLN A 16 6.34 -0.84 5.05
CA GLN A 16 7.24 -1.90 4.60
C GLN A 16 8.56 -1.34 4.07
N VAL A 17 8.52 -0.32 3.20
CA VAL A 17 9.73 0.36 2.70
C VAL A 17 10.57 0.95 3.84
N ASP A 18 9.93 1.54 4.85
CA ASP A 18 10.62 2.06 6.04
C ASP A 18 11.33 0.91 6.80
N GLY A 19 10.67 -0.23 6.98
CA GLY A 19 11.25 -1.45 7.59
C GLY A 19 12.45 -1.98 6.80
N GLU A 20 12.37 -2.04 5.48
CA GLU A 20 13.45 -2.50 4.61
C GLU A 20 14.71 -1.61 4.70
N ILE A 21 14.53 -0.30 4.87
CA ILE A 21 15.64 0.65 5.11
C ILE A 21 16.28 0.38 6.48
N MET A 22 15.48 0.15 7.52
CA MET A 22 15.96 -0.18 8.86
C MET A 22 16.75 -1.49 8.88
N LEU A 23 16.23 -2.54 8.24
CA LEU A 23 16.91 -3.84 8.13
C LEU A 23 18.27 -3.73 7.43
N GLU A 24 18.36 -2.96 6.34
CA GLU A 24 19.65 -2.76 5.66
C GLU A 24 20.68 -2.01 6.51
N LYS A 25 20.23 -1.02 7.29
CA LYS A 25 21.12 -0.31 8.23
C LYS A 25 21.63 -1.22 9.34
N LEU A 26 20.78 -2.07 9.90
CA LEU A 26 21.16 -3.06 10.90
C LEU A 26 22.16 -4.07 10.34
N ASN A 27 21.88 -4.63 9.16
CA ASN A 27 22.78 -5.55 8.47
C ASN A 27 24.16 -4.93 8.21
N LYS A 28 24.22 -3.71 7.67
CA LYS A 28 25.49 -2.98 7.47
C LYS A 28 26.24 -2.66 8.76
N SER A 29 25.54 -2.62 9.89
CA SER A 29 26.14 -2.36 11.21
C SER A 29 26.57 -3.63 11.94
N GLY A 30 26.46 -4.80 11.29
CA GLY A 30 26.94 -6.07 11.82
C GLY A 30 25.90 -6.89 12.58
N PHE A 31 24.61 -6.52 12.54
CA PHE A 31 23.55 -7.44 12.97
C PHE A 31 23.30 -8.49 11.90
N GLU A 32 23.04 -9.73 12.31
CA GLU A 32 22.48 -10.76 11.43
C GLU A 32 20.96 -10.63 11.41
N ILE A 33 20.33 -10.82 10.23
CA ILE A 33 18.89 -10.79 10.12
C ILE A 33 18.33 -12.18 10.37
N ALA A 34 17.56 -12.31 11.45
CA ALA A 34 16.93 -13.55 11.85
C ALA A 34 15.75 -13.91 10.91
N GLN A 35 15.48 -15.21 10.79
CA GLN A 35 14.40 -15.74 9.96
C GLN A 35 13.14 -16.06 10.77
N SER A 36 13.27 -16.15 12.11
CA SER A 36 12.15 -16.40 13.03
C SER A 36 12.31 -15.61 14.32
N ILE A 37 11.27 -15.54 15.12
CA ILE A 37 11.29 -14.90 16.44
C ILE A 37 12.28 -15.64 17.35
N GLU A 38 12.28 -16.96 17.32
CA GLU A 38 13.11 -17.82 18.18
C GLU A 38 14.61 -17.71 17.88
N ASP A 39 14.96 -17.29 16.67
CA ASP A 39 16.36 -17.09 16.26
C ASP A 39 16.84 -15.65 16.50
N SER A 40 16.02 -14.80 17.12
CA SER A 40 16.30 -13.38 17.31
C SER A 40 16.78 -13.05 18.72
N ASP A 41 17.75 -12.14 18.84
CA ASP A 41 18.09 -11.50 20.12
C ASP A 41 17.21 -10.25 20.35
N VAL A 42 16.90 -9.51 19.28
CA VAL A 42 16.04 -8.33 19.27
C VAL A 42 14.92 -8.52 18.27
N MET A 43 13.69 -8.28 18.69
CA MET A 43 12.54 -8.19 17.79
C MET A 43 12.13 -6.76 17.60
N ILE A 44 12.03 -6.33 16.32
CA ILE A 44 11.48 -5.06 15.90
C ILE A 44 10.06 -5.29 15.40
N ILE A 45 9.11 -4.54 15.93
CA ILE A 45 7.71 -4.57 15.48
C ILE A 45 7.42 -3.23 14.81
N ASN A 46 7.36 -3.24 13.48
CA ASN A 46 7.05 -2.08 12.67
C ASN A 46 5.53 -2.01 12.46
N THR A 47 4.87 -1.17 13.24
CA THR A 47 3.45 -1.20 13.51
C THR A 47 2.62 -0.32 12.57
N CYS A 48 1.35 -0.71 12.35
CA CYS A 48 0.32 0.13 11.75
C CYS A 48 -0.55 0.76 12.84
N GLY A 49 -1.01 1.99 12.63
CA GLY A 49 -1.87 2.72 13.56
C GLY A 49 -2.92 3.58 12.85
N PHE A 50 -3.32 3.15 11.63
CA PHE A 50 -4.19 3.96 10.76
C PHE A 50 -5.68 3.79 11.06
N ILE A 51 -6.14 2.57 11.29
CA ILE A 51 -7.53 2.23 11.62
C ILE A 51 -7.56 1.29 12.83
N GLU A 52 -8.72 1.18 13.49
CA GLU A 52 -8.88 0.41 14.72
C GLU A 52 -8.42 -1.06 14.59
N ASP A 53 -8.79 -1.75 13.52
CA ASP A 53 -8.38 -3.14 13.30
C ASP A 53 -6.86 -3.29 13.17
N ALA A 54 -6.20 -2.36 12.48
CA ALA A 54 -4.74 -2.37 12.36
C ALA A 54 -4.03 -2.01 13.69
N LYS A 55 -4.65 -1.19 14.53
CA LYS A 55 -4.16 -0.93 15.90
C LYS A 55 -4.26 -2.18 16.76
N ARG A 56 -5.37 -2.88 16.68
CA ARG A 56 -5.61 -4.15 17.42
C ARG A 56 -4.58 -5.20 17.00
N GLU A 57 -4.42 -5.45 15.70
CA GLU A 57 -3.40 -6.35 15.16
C GLU A 57 -2.00 -6.01 15.70
N ALA A 58 -1.64 -4.74 15.66
CA ALA A 58 -0.32 -4.30 16.13
C ALA A 58 -0.13 -4.54 17.64
N ILE A 59 -1.14 -4.26 18.47
CA ILE A 59 -1.10 -4.50 19.91
C ILE A 59 -1.02 -6.01 20.20
N GLU A 60 -1.85 -6.83 19.56
CA GLU A 60 -1.83 -8.29 19.70
C GLU A 60 -0.46 -8.86 19.33
N THR A 61 0.14 -8.39 18.23
CA THR A 61 1.50 -8.80 17.83
C THR A 61 2.55 -8.38 18.86
N ILE A 62 2.47 -7.19 19.43
CA ILE A 62 3.40 -6.76 20.49
C ILE A 62 3.26 -7.66 21.73
N LEU A 63 2.04 -7.98 22.13
CA LEU A 63 1.77 -8.86 23.28
C LEU A 63 2.26 -10.29 23.03
N GLU A 64 2.05 -10.83 21.82
CA GLU A 64 2.59 -12.14 21.43
C GLU A 64 4.12 -12.17 21.55
N VAL A 65 4.81 -11.18 20.98
CA VAL A 65 6.28 -11.09 21.06
C VAL A 65 6.76 -10.89 22.51
N ALA A 66 5.97 -10.22 23.35
CA ALA A 66 6.27 -10.03 24.76
C ALA A 66 6.32 -11.38 25.53
N GLU A 67 5.51 -12.38 25.13
CA GLU A 67 5.57 -13.72 25.75
C GLU A 67 6.89 -14.43 25.44
N TYR A 68 7.46 -14.26 24.22
CA TYR A 68 8.81 -14.80 23.89
C TYR A 68 9.89 -14.15 24.76
N LYS A 69 9.78 -12.88 25.08
CA LYS A 69 10.71 -12.20 25.98
C LYS A 69 10.57 -12.69 27.42
N LYS A 70 9.35 -12.85 27.92
CA LYS A 70 9.09 -13.43 29.25
C LYS A 70 9.64 -14.85 29.40
N ALA A 71 9.58 -15.62 28.32
CA ALA A 71 10.15 -16.96 28.25
C ALA A 71 11.70 -16.97 28.14
N GLY A 72 12.33 -15.78 27.99
CA GLY A 72 13.79 -15.68 27.85
C GLY A 72 14.31 -16.13 26.48
N ILE A 73 13.45 -16.25 25.47
CA ILE A 73 13.80 -16.65 24.11
C ILE A 73 14.45 -15.47 23.39
N ILE A 74 13.89 -14.28 23.50
CA ILE A 74 14.44 -13.03 22.97
C ILE A 74 14.86 -12.09 24.11
N SER A 75 15.81 -11.22 23.84
CA SER A 75 16.38 -10.32 24.86
C SER A 75 15.70 -8.95 24.88
N ALA A 76 15.26 -8.44 23.71
CA ALA A 76 14.72 -7.09 23.61
C ALA A 76 13.63 -6.93 22.55
N ILE A 77 12.72 -5.97 22.80
CA ILE A 77 11.63 -5.59 21.92
C ILE A 77 11.74 -4.09 21.59
N VAL A 78 11.73 -3.77 20.31
CA VAL A 78 11.69 -2.41 19.78
C VAL A 78 10.41 -2.23 18.97
N VAL A 79 9.58 -1.25 19.34
CA VAL A 79 8.34 -0.92 18.62
C VAL A 79 8.57 0.35 17.81
N THR A 80 8.19 0.33 16.54
CA THR A 80 8.30 1.46 15.61
C THR A 80 7.08 1.55 14.69
N GLY A 81 7.03 2.53 13.80
CA GLY A 81 5.98 2.69 12.82
C GLY A 81 4.83 3.58 13.25
N CYS A 82 3.68 3.43 12.58
CA CYS A 82 2.56 4.37 12.72
C CYS A 82 1.90 4.35 14.11
N LEU A 83 1.74 3.18 14.74
CA LEU A 83 1.21 3.08 16.09
C LEU A 83 2.17 3.69 17.10
N ALA A 84 3.47 3.37 16.99
CA ALA A 84 4.52 3.93 17.84
C ALA A 84 4.56 5.46 17.76
N GLU A 85 4.40 6.03 16.56
CA GLU A 85 4.34 7.47 16.38
C GLU A 85 3.09 8.11 17.00
N ARG A 86 1.96 7.42 16.95
CA ARG A 86 0.68 7.97 17.41
C ARG A 86 0.52 7.92 18.92
N TYR A 87 0.93 6.80 19.55
CA TYR A 87 0.72 6.55 20.98
C TYR A 87 1.99 6.71 21.83
N GLN A 88 3.14 6.82 21.20
CA GLN A 88 4.40 7.23 21.84
C GLN A 88 4.70 6.49 23.16
N ASP A 89 4.90 7.25 24.24
CA ASP A 89 5.28 6.72 25.55
C ASP A 89 4.16 5.90 26.24
N GLU A 90 2.94 5.95 25.73
CA GLU A 90 1.86 5.11 26.25
C GLU A 90 2.18 3.62 26.05
N ILE A 91 2.73 3.25 24.89
CA ILE A 91 3.08 1.86 24.58
C ILE A 91 4.08 1.31 25.60
N ILE A 92 5.16 2.06 25.86
CA ILE A 92 6.21 1.61 26.78
C ILE A 92 5.75 1.60 28.24
N LYS A 93 4.74 2.38 28.56
CA LYS A 93 4.13 2.45 29.89
C LYS A 93 3.16 1.32 30.13
N GLU A 94 2.30 1.01 29.15
CA GLU A 94 1.25 -0.02 29.27
C GLU A 94 1.82 -1.43 29.05
N ILE A 95 2.89 -1.57 28.25
CA ILE A 95 3.53 -2.86 27.95
C ILE A 95 4.98 -2.83 28.47
N PRO A 96 5.22 -3.26 29.74
CA PRO A 96 6.54 -3.18 30.39
C PRO A 96 7.64 -3.98 29.71
N GLU A 97 7.30 -4.99 28.92
CA GLU A 97 8.22 -5.84 28.16
C GLU A 97 8.89 -5.11 26.99
N VAL A 98 8.29 -4.03 26.51
CA VAL A 98 8.86 -3.20 25.41
C VAL A 98 10.04 -2.41 25.95
N ASP A 99 11.20 -2.56 25.32
CA ASP A 99 12.44 -1.85 25.72
C ASP A 99 12.56 -0.49 25.05
N SER A 100 12.11 -0.36 23.81
CA SER A 100 12.19 0.91 23.09
C SER A 100 10.99 1.16 22.19
N VAL A 101 10.56 2.43 22.17
CA VAL A 101 9.53 2.92 21.24
C VAL A 101 10.11 4.06 20.44
N ILE A 102 10.11 3.95 19.12
CA ILE A 102 10.66 4.97 18.22
C ILE A 102 9.64 5.37 17.16
N GLY A 103 9.53 6.67 16.93
CA GLY A 103 8.62 7.24 15.94
C GLY A 103 9.12 7.11 14.51
N ILE A 104 8.27 7.54 13.59
CA ILE A 104 8.58 7.58 12.16
C ILE A 104 9.72 8.57 11.91
N GLY A 105 10.70 8.17 11.05
CA GLY A 105 11.90 8.97 10.77
C GLY A 105 13.08 8.68 11.70
N ALA A 106 12.90 7.80 12.70
CA ALA A 106 13.99 7.34 13.57
C ALA A 106 14.88 6.25 12.93
N ASP A 107 14.74 5.99 11.63
CA ASP A 107 15.46 4.93 10.92
C ASP A 107 16.99 5.04 11.03
N ASN A 108 17.52 6.26 11.21
CA ASN A 108 18.95 6.47 11.40
C ASN A 108 19.45 6.06 12.80
N ASP A 109 18.56 6.03 13.77
CA ASP A 109 18.88 5.71 15.15
C ASP A 109 18.64 4.24 15.49
N ILE A 110 18.04 3.45 14.58
CA ILE A 110 17.62 2.07 14.83
C ILE A 110 18.76 1.18 15.37
N VAL A 111 19.95 1.32 14.83
CA VAL A 111 21.14 0.55 15.27
C VAL A 111 21.47 0.87 16.74
N LYS A 112 21.50 2.16 17.07
CA LYS A 112 21.78 2.62 18.44
C LYS A 112 20.67 2.19 19.42
N VAL A 113 19.42 2.22 18.96
CA VAL A 113 18.26 1.80 19.76
C VAL A 113 18.34 0.30 20.07
N CYS A 114 18.62 -0.55 19.07
CA CYS A 114 18.76 -2.00 19.27
C CYS A 114 19.91 -2.33 20.24
N HIS A 115 21.07 -1.66 20.11
CA HIS A 115 22.16 -1.85 21.07
C HIS A 115 21.79 -1.45 22.50
N LYS A 116 21.06 -0.35 22.68
CA LYS A 116 20.60 0.08 24.02
C LYS A 116 19.57 -0.92 24.59
N ALA A 117 18.62 -1.38 23.77
CA ALA A 117 17.62 -2.36 24.18
C ALA A 117 18.27 -3.66 24.66
N LEU A 118 19.30 -4.16 23.96
CA LEU A 118 20.09 -5.33 24.38
C LEU A 118 20.82 -5.13 25.72
N LEU A 119 21.17 -3.89 26.07
CA LEU A 119 21.77 -3.55 27.37
C LEU A 119 20.72 -3.32 28.47
N GLY A 120 19.44 -3.55 28.19
CA GLY A 120 18.33 -3.30 29.11
C GLY A 120 18.03 -1.81 29.33
N VAL A 121 18.51 -0.93 28.45
CA VAL A 121 18.28 0.52 28.55
C VAL A 121 17.02 0.88 27.78
N ARG A 122 15.95 1.20 28.49
CA ARG A 122 14.69 1.65 27.88
C ARG A 122 14.85 3.01 27.23
N THR A 123 14.33 3.17 26.02
CA THR A 123 14.41 4.43 25.24
C THR A 123 13.14 4.74 24.49
N SER A 124 12.79 6.04 24.47
CA SER A 124 11.76 6.58 23.57
C SER A 124 12.38 7.70 22.74
N PHE A 125 12.10 7.73 21.44
CA PHE A 125 12.63 8.75 20.54
C PHE A 125 11.68 9.05 19.38
N TYR A 126 11.26 10.30 19.24
CA TYR A 126 10.29 10.77 18.25
C TYR A 126 10.88 11.98 17.51
N PRO A 127 11.54 11.78 16.36
CA PRO A 127 12.18 12.87 15.61
C PRO A 127 11.14 13.82 15.00
N ASP A 128 11.56 15.07 14.72
CA ASP A 128 10.71 16.00 13.97
C ASP A 128 10.49 15.49 12.55
N LYS A 129 9.23 15.31 12.17
CA LYS A 129 8.79 14.80 10.87
C LYS A 129 9.24 15.64 9.66
N LYS A 130 9.73 16.85 9.90
CA LYS A 130 10.34 17.68 8.82
C LYS A 130 11.62 17.09 8.25
N TYR A 131 12.26 16.18 8.97
CA TYR A 131 13.55 15.57 8.61
C TYR A 131 13.43 14.10 8.25
N LEU A 132 12.25 13.65 7.80
CA LEU A 132 12.06 12.26 7.36
C LEU A 132 13.07 11.91 6.28
N LEU A 133 13.88 10.89 6.54
CA LEU A 133 14.76 10.30 5.55
C LEU A 133 13.93 9.38 4.65
N LEU A 134 13.67 9.85 3.44
CA LEU A 134 12.91 9.09 2.45
C LEU A 134 13.81 8.19 1.58
N GLU A 135 15.13 8.18 1.85
CA GLU A 135 16.14 7.56 1.00
C GLU A 135 17.04 6.62 1.78
N GLY A 136 17.45 5.53 1.17
CA GLY A 136 18.39 4.57 1.74
C GLY A 136 18.54 3.34 0.87
N ASP A 137 19.63 2.60 1.07
CA ASP A 137 19.68 1.22 0.57
C ASP A 137 18.68 0.38 1.35
N ARG A 138 18.10 -0.63 0.72
CA ARG A 138 17.05 -1.46 1.29
C ARG A 138 17.38 -2.94 1.19
N MET A 139 17.08 -3.68 2.25
CA MET A 139 16.95 -5.12 2.23
C MET A 139 15.49 -5.43 1.88
N LEU A 140 15.25 -5.86 0.64
CA LEU A 140 13.88 -6.10 0.16
C LEU A 140 13.24 -7.25 0.92
N SER A 141 12.02 -7.04 1.38
CA SER A 141 11.14 -8.06 1.96
C SER A 141 10.10 -8.58 0.95
N THR A 142 9.96 -7.90 -0.18
CA THR A 142 9.15 -8.36 -1.31
C THR A 142 9.84 -9.50 -2.06
N PRO A 143 9.09 -10.31 -2.85
CA PRO A 143 9.67 -11.23 -3.82
C PRO A 143 10.65 -10.55 -4.77
N LYS A 144 11.61 -11.33 -5.32
CA LYS A 144 12.76 -10.80 -6.08
C LYS A 144 12.41 -10.21 -7.46
N HIS A 145 11.15 -10.22 -7.88
CA HIS A 145 10.73 -9.77 -9.21
C HIS A 145 9.92 -8.47 -9.20
N TRP A 146 9.46 -8.00 -8.04
CA TRP A 146 8.78 -6.70 -7.92
C TRP A 146 9.19 -5.97 -6.63
N ALA A 147 9.06 -4.64 -6.63
CA ALA A 147 9.35 -3.83 -5.44
C ALA A 147 8.52 -2.55 -5.43
N TYR A 148 8.22 -2.06 -4.23
CA TYR A 148 7.67 -0.72 -4.04
C TYR A 148 8.74 0.36 -4.28
N LEU A 149 8.36 1.46 -4.90
CA LEU A 149 9.19 2.65 -5.07
C LEU A 149 8.48 3.85 -4.44
N LYS A 150 8.87 4.21 -3.23
CA LYS A 150 8.29 5.33 -2.49
C LYS A 150 8.83 6.65 -3.00
N ILE A 151 7.96 7.53 -3.55
CA ILE A 151 8.36 8.80 -4.17
C ILE A 151 8.14 10.02 -3.27
N SER A 152 7.29 9.88 -2.24
CA SER A 152 7.02 10.91 -1.24
C SER A 152 6.48 10.27 0.04
N ASP A 153 6.40 11.05 1.12
CA ASP A 153 5.78 10.66 2.39
C ASP A 153 4.98 11.82 3.00
N GLY A 154 4.08 11.51 3.95
CA GLY A 154 3.18 12.46 4.54
C GLY A 154 2.08 12.95 3.58
N CYS A 155 1.13 13.74 4.05
CA CYS A 155 0.00 14.19 3.24
C CYS A 155 -0.57 15.52 3.74
N ASP A 156 -0.85 16.44 2.80
CA ASP A 156 -1.50 17.74 3.08
C ASP A 156 -2.97 17.79 2.63
N ASN A 157 -3.57 16.67 2.19
CA ASN A 157 -4.96 16.66 1.71
C ASN A 157 -5.97 16.88 2.84
N ARG A 158 -5.60 16.51 4.08
CA ARG A 158 -6.40 16.73 5.29
C ARG A 158 -7.84 16.22 5.17
N CYS A 159 -8.02 15.05 4.57
CA CYS A 159 -9.31 14.37 4.56
C CYS A 159 -9.80 14.23 6.01
N SER A 160 -11.08 14.53 6.26
CA SER A 160 -11.60 14.67 7.63
C SER A 160 -11.59 13.39 8.47
N TYR A 161 -11.48 12.23 7.83
CA TYR A 161 -11.40 10.91 8.47
C TYR A 161 -9.97 10.40 8.67
N CYS A 162 -8.95 11.13 8.18
CA CYS A 162 -7.62 10.57 7.98
C CYS A 162 -6.61 11.04 9.02
N ALA A 163 -6.02 10.09 9.76
CA ALA A 163 -4.98 10.35 10.75
C ALA A 163 -3.56 10.51 10.15
N ILE A 164 -3.36 10.31 8.85
CA ILE A 164 -2.03 10.37 8.23
C ILE A 164 -1.27 11.68 8.49
N PRO A 165 -1.90 12.89 8.41
CA PRO A 165 -1.19 14.13 8.72
C PRO A 165 -0.70 14.19 10.17
N LEU A 166 -1.41 13.55 11.11
CA LEU A 166 -1.01 13.45 12.53
C LEU A 166 0.16 12.47 12.68
N ILE A 167 0.14 11.35 11.98
CA ILE A 167 1.11 10.28 12.10
C ILE A 167 2.38 10.58 11.30
N ARG A 168 2.26 10.87 9.98
CA ARG A 168 3.40 11.03 9.05
C ARG A 168 3.73 12.49 8.72
N GLY A 169 2.96 13.44 9.26
CA GLY A 169 3.19 14.85 9.02
C GLY A 169 2.77 15.33 7.63
N GLY A 170 3.26 16.53 7.28
CA GLY A 170 2.99 17.16 5.99
C GLY A 170 3.72 16.48 4.84
N TYR A 171 3.25 16.70 3.63
CA TYR A 171 3.78 16.11 2.40
C TYR A 171 5.24 16.49 2.13
N ILE A 172 6.11 15.51 1.95
CA ILE A 172 7.54 15.66 1.62
C ILE A 172 7.84 14.81 0.39
N GLU A 173 8.48 15.42 -0.61
CA GLU A 173 8.83 14.77 -1.88
C GLU A 173 10.30 14.39 -1.94
N ARG A 174 10.58 13.32 -2.65
CA ARG A 174 11.95 12.94 -3.01
C ARG A 174 12.38 13.63 -4.31
N PRO A 175 13.65 14.05 -4.43
CA PRO A 175 14.19 14.51 -5.70
C PRO A 175 14.08 13.42 -6.78
N MET A 176 13.75 13.81 -8.00
CA MET A 176 13.54 12.87 -9.12
C MET A 176 14.79 12.02 -9.39
N GLU A 177 15.95 12.61 -9.28
CA GLU A 177 17.25 11.94 -9.49
C GLU A 177 17.49 10.83 -8.47
N SER A 178 17.07 11.05 -7.21
CA SER A 178 17.16 10.06 -6.16
C SER A 178 16.24 8.86 -6.43
N ILE A 179 15.01 9.11 -6.88
CA ILE A 179 14.04 8.08 -7.23
C ILE A 179 14.56 7.24 -8.40
N ILE A 180 15.08 7.87 -9.45
CA ILE A 180 15.64 7.19 -10.62
C ILE A 180 16.85 6.33 -10.21
N LYS A 181 17.73 6.85 -9.36
CA LYS A 181 18.90 6.11 -8.86
C LYS A 181 18.49 4.86 -8.07
N GLU A 182 17.45 4.96 -7.25
CA GLU A 182 16.91 3.79 -6.53
C GLU A 182 16.29 2.79 -7.49
N ALA A 183 15.46 3.25 -8.44
CA ALA A 183 14.85 2.38 -9.45
C ALA A 183 15.91 1.63 -10.27
N GLN A 184 17.02 2.29 -10.63
CA GLN A 184 18.15 1.64 -11.31
C GLN A 184 18.82 0.58 -10.43
N LYS A 185 18.99 0.84 -9.11
CA LYS A 185 19.52 -0.16 -8.18
C LYS A 185 18.60 -1.38 -8.06
N LEU A 186 17.28 -1.15 -8.05
CA LEU A 186 16.28 -2.22 -7.99
C LEU A 186 16.32 -3.06 -9.28
N ALA A 187 16.37 -2.43 -10.44
CA ALA A 187 16.53 -3.11 -11.73
C ALA A 187 17.81 -3.99 -11.77
N ASN A 188 18.93 -3.46 -11.27
CA ASN A 188 20.22 -4.19 -11.18
C ASN A 188 20.15 -5.39 -10.20
N LYS A 189 19.20 -5.40 -9.25
CA LYS A 189 18.92 -6.56 -8.37
C LYS A 189 17.97 -7.58 -9.01
N GLY A 190 17.47 -7.34 -10.23
CA GLY A 190 16.58 -8.25 -10.95
C GLY A 190 15.09 -7.92 -10.80
N ILE A 191 14.74 -6.80 -10.18
CA ILE A 191 13.34 -6.35 -10.10
C ILE A 191 12.84 -6.03 -11.50
N LYS A 192 11.70 -6.59 -11.86
CA LYS A 192 11.02 -6.42 -13.16
C LYS A 192 9.79 -5.52 -13.08
N GLU A 193 9.11 -5.46 -11.93
CA GLU A 193 7.97 -4.58 -11.71
C GLU A 193 8.25 -3.56 -10.60
N LEU A 194 8.04 -2.27 -10.89
CA LEU A 194 8.07 -1.19 -9.91
C LEU A 194 6.65 -0.71 -9.60
N ILE A 195 6.30 -0.68 -8.32
CA ILE A 195 5.03 -0.15 -7.85
C ILE A 195 5.29 1.20 -7.20
N ILE A 196 4.82 2.26 -7.84
CA ILE A 196 5.01 3.63 -7.38
C ILE A 196 4.03 3.92 -6.25
N ILE A 197 4.56 4.29 -5.09
CA ILE A 197 3.77 4.54 -3.89
C ILE A 197 4.07 5.90 -3.25
N ALA A 198 3.04 6.46 -2.64
CA ALA A 198 3.03 7.60 -1.72
C ALA A 198 1.71 7.58 -0.94
N GLN A 199 1.41 8.59 -0.14
CA GLN A 199 0.04 8.82 0.34
C GLN A 199 -0.83 9.49 -0.73
N ASP A 200 -0.19 10.22 -1.66
CA ASP A 200 -0.79 10.81 -2.85
C ASP A 200 0.30 10.92 -3.93
N THR A 201 0.32 9.97 -4.86
CA THR A 201 1.32 9.90 -5.92
C THR A 201 1.13 10.98 -6.97
N THR A 202 -0.13 11.36 -7.24
CA THR A 202 -0.47 12.36 -8.26
C THR A 202 -0.03 13.77 -7.89
N LYS A 203 0.23 14.03 -6.60
CA LYS A 203 0.74 15.33 -6.12
C LYS A 203 2.23 15.56 -6.41
N TYR A 204 2.95 14.51 -6.80
CA TYR A 204 4.40 14.55 -6.96
C TYR A 204 4.88 15.69 -7.88
N GLY A 205 5.86 16.44 -7.39
CA GLY A 205 6.50 17.55 -8.06
C GLY A 205 6.00 18.93 -7.64
N LEU A 206 4.81 19.03 -7.08
CA LEU A 206 4.21 20.33 -6.77
C LEU A 206 5.02 21.14 -5.75
N LYS A 207 5.61 20.49 -4.75
CA LYS A 207 6.38 21.16 -3.68
C LYS A 207 7.81 21.43 -4.08
N LEU A 208 8.49 20.50 -4.77
CA LEU A 208 9.89 20.63 -5.18
C LEU A 208 10.07 21.45 -6.47
N TYR A 209 9.13 21.31 -7.42
CA TYR A 209 9.28 21.87 -8.77
C TYR A 209 8.20 22.90 -9.12
N GLY A 210 7.22 23.13 -8.25
CA GLY A 210 6.13 24.08 -8.48
C GLY A 210 5.04 23.60 -9.45
N GLU A 211 5.13 22.36 -9.96
CA GLU A 211 4.16 21.76 -10.90
C GLU A 211 4.09 20.25 -10.75
N TYR A 212 3.03 19.64 -11.24
CA TYR A 212 2.87 18.18 -11.23
C TYR A 212 3.91 17.52 -12.15
N LYS A 213 4.73 16.61 -11.60
CA LYS A 213 5.86 15.96 -12.29
C LYS A 213 5.76 14.44 -12.36
N LEU A 214 4.65 13.84 -11.95
CA LEU A 214 4.50 12.39 -12.00
C LEU A 214 4.68 11.87 -13.43
N ALA A 215 4.03 12.46 -14.42
CA ALA A 215 4.18 12.10 -15.83
C ALA A 215 5.64 12.20 -16.30
N SER A 216 6.34 13.26 -15.91
CA SER A 216 7.77 13.46 -16.24
C SER A 216 8.66 12.42 -15.57
N LEU A 217 8.36 12.02 -14.31
CA LEU A 217 9.06 10.95 -13.61
C LEU A 217 8.87 9.61 -14.34
N LEU A 218 7.63 9.26 -14.68
CA LEU A 218 7.30 8.03 -15.38
C LEU A 218 8.05 7.92 -16.73
N LYS A 219 8.07 8.98 -17.54
CA LYS A 219 8.84 9.06 -18.80
C LYS A 219 10.35 8.80 -18.62
N LYS A 220 10.89 9.01 -17.43
CA LYS A 220 12.28 8.67 -17.11
C LYS A 220 12.41 7.24 -16.60
N LEU A 221 11.49 6.77 -15.78
CA LEU A 221 11.51 5.41 -15.24
C LEU A 221 11.35 4.33 -16.32
N VAL A 222 10.52 4.56 -17.35
CA VAL A 222 10.36 3.61 -18.47
C VAL A 222 11.64 3.37 -19.25
N LYS A 223 12.62 4.28 -19.18
CA LYS A 223 13.93 4.16 -19.85
C LYS A 223 14.91 3.27 -19.10
N ILE A 224 14.56 2.79 -17.91
CA ILE A 224 15.42 1.90 -17.13
C ILE A 224 15.34 0.50 -17.73
N ASP A 225 16.52 -0.03 -18.09
CA ASP A 225 16.63 -1.40 -18.57
C ASP A 225 16.37 -2.39 -17.42
N GLY A 226 15.74 -3.52 -17.76
CA GLY A 226 15.37 -4.56 -16.80
C GLY A 226 14.03 -4.34 -16.11
N ILE A 227 13.48 -3.13 -16.10
CA ILE A 227 12.09 -2.89 -15.67
C ILE A 227 11.15 -3.15 -16.85
N GLU A 228 10.16 -4.02 -16.62
CA GLU A 228 9.15 -4.43 -17.59
C GLU A 228 7.78 -3.81 -17.28
N TRP A 229 7.47 -3.60 -15.99
CA TRP A 229 6.22 -3.01 -15.53
C TRP A 229 6.43 -1.89 -14.51
N ILE A 230 5.63 -0.84 -14.66
CA ILE A 230 5.50 0.26 -13.70
C ILE A 230 4.02 0.43 -13.40
N ARG A 231 3.66 0.30 -12.13
CA ARG A 231 2.28 0.35 -11.64
C ARG A 231 2.08 1.56 -10.73
N LEU A 232 0.94 2.23 -10.83
CA LEU A 232 0.61 3.42 -10.03
C LEU A 232 -0.39 3.09 -8.93
N TYR A 233 -0.02 3.36 -7.68
CA TYR A 233 -0.91 3.27 -6.52
C TYR A 233 -1.18 4.65 -5.91
N TYR A 234 -2.29 4.77 -5.21
CA TYR A 234 -2.67 5.92 -4.38
C TYR A 234 -2.76 7.23 -5.16
N CYS A 235 -3.43 7.19 -6.30
CA CYS A 235 -3.72 8.38 -7.11
C CYS A 235 -4.93 9.14 -6.54
N TYR A 236 -4.87 10.46 -6.62
CA TYR A 236 -5.97 11.32 -6.19
C TYR A 236 -6.68 11.90 -7.43
N PRO A 237 -8.03 11.80 -7.53
CA PRO A 237 -8.75 12.10 -8.77
C PRO A 237 -8.53 13.52 -9.29
N ASP A 238 -8.50 14.52 -8.41
CA ASP A 238 -8.37 15.95 -8.78
C ASP A 238 -7.05 16.29 -9.50
N ARG A 239 -6.05 15.40 -9.42
CA ARG A 239 -4.68 15.62 -9.91
C ARG A 239 -4.29 14.70 -11.04
N VAL A 240 -5.25 13.96 -11.57
CA VAL A 240 -5.05 13.15 -12.78
C VAL A 240 -5.08 14.08 -13.98
N THR A 241 -3.88 14.48 -14.43
CA THR A 241 -3.73 15.39 -15.57
C THR A 241 -3.84 14.67 -16.90
N ASP A 242 -4.14 15.40 -17.97
CA ASP A 242 -4.16 14.85 -19.33
C ASP A 242 -2.79 14.28 -19.73
N GLU A 243 -1.70 14.92 -19.32
CA GLU A 243 -0.35 14.42 -19.57
C GLU A 243 -0.14 13.06 -18.88
N LEU A 244 -0.64 12.86 -17.66
CA LEU A 244 -0.54 11.58 -16.97
C LEU A 244 -1.32 10.49 -17.70
N ILE A 245 -2.55 10.79 -18.14
CA ILE A 245 -3.37 9.87 -18.93
C ILE A 245 -2.66 9.48 -20.23
N ASP A 246 -2.09 10.47 -20.93
CA ASP A 246 -1.38 10.23 -22.19
C ASP A 246 -0.11 9.38 -21.98
N VAL A 247 0.59 9.55 -20.88
CA VAL A 247 1.77 8.72 -20.54
C VAL A 247 1.36 7.28 -20.23
N ILE A 248 0.29 7.08 -19.47
CA ILE A 248 -0.21 5.72 -19.19
C ILE A 248 -0.67 5.03 -20.49
N ALA A 249 -1.30 5.79 -21.40
CA ALA A 249 -1.82 5.26 -22.65
C ALA A 249 -0.74 4.85 -23.67
N ASN A 250 0.43 5.53 -23.66
CA ASN A 250 1.41 5.44 -24.75
C ASN A 250 2.72 4.73 -24.36
N GLU A 251 2.98 4.49 -23.07
CA GLU A 251 4.23 3.87 -22.61
C GLU A 251 3.99 2.40 -22.23
N GLU A 252 4.49 1.47 -23.04
CA GLU A 252 4.24 0.02 -22.92
C GLU A 252 4.65 -0.58 -21.57
N LYS A 253 5.66 0.00 -20.89
CA LYS A 253 6.08 -0.46 -19.56
C LYS A 253 5.18 0.03 -18.44
N ILE A 254 4.31 1.00 -18.67
CA ILE A 254 3.34 1.44 -17.68
C ILE A 254 2.10 0.56 -17.80
N CYS A 255 1.76 -0.13 -16.71
CA CYS A 255 0.54 -0.91 -16.67
C CYS A 255 -0.65 0.00 -17.00
N PRO A 256 -1.56 -0.39 -17.93
CA PRO A 256 -2.82 0.34 -18.16
C PRO A 256 -3.76 0.11 -16.96
N TYR A 257 -3.34 0.63 -15.82
CA TYR A 257 -3.90 0.41 -14.50
C TYR A 257 -3.74 1.66 -13.63
N ILE A 258 -4.72 1.94 -12.80
CA ILE A 258 -4.62 2.95 -11.76
C ILE A 258 -5.32 2.48 -10.47
N ASP A 259 -4.66 2.70 -9.32
CA ASP A 259 -5.32 2.65 -8.02
C ASP A 259 -5.68 4.07 -7.60
N ILE A 260 -6.99 4.35 -7.57
CA ILE A 260 -7.55 5.68 -7.34
C ILE A 260 -8.67 5.62 -6.28
N PRO A 261 -8.32 5.71 -4.98
CA PRO A 261 -9.31 5.65 -3.91
C PRO A 261 -10.28 6.83 -3.94
N LEU A 262 -11.49 6.62 -4.42
CA LEU A 262 -12.52 7.65 -4.55
C LEU A 262 -13.19 7.98 -3.21
N GLN A 263 -13.31 7.00 -2.35
CA GLN A 263 -13.94 7.02 -1.02
C GLN A 263 -15.47 7.10 -1.05
N HIS A 264 -16.06 7.97 -1.88
CA HIS A 264 -17.49 8.11 -2.16
C HIS A 264 -17.70 8.74 -3.54
N CYS A 265 -18.95 8.80 -4.02
CA CYS A 265 -19.31 9.53 -5.24
C CYS A 265 -20.26 10.72 -4.98
N ASN A 266 -20.99 10.71 -3.87
CA ASN A 266 -21.91 11.78 -3.53
C ASN A 266 -21.16 13.05 -3.16
N LYS A 267 -21.58 14.19 -3.73
CA LYS A 267 -20.92 15.49 -3.57
C LYS A 267 -20.87 15.98 -2.11
N ASP A 268 -21.99 15.81 -1.38
CA ASP A 268 -22.09 16.34 -0.01
C ASP A 268 -21.25 15.50 0.96
N ILE A 269 -21.22 14.17 0.78
CA ILE A 269 -20.37 13.27 1.55
C ILE A 269 -18.90 13.55 1.23
N LEU A 270 -18.49 13.66 -0.03
CA LEU A 270 -17.12 14.02 -0.40
C LEU A 270 -16.69 15.36 0.19
N LYS A 271 -17.55 16.37 0.14
CA LYS A 271 -17.31 17.67 0.77
C LYS A 271 -17.13 17.54 2.29
N SER A 272 -17.94 16.74 2.96
CA SER A 272 -17.81 16.45 4.39
C SER A 272 -16.52 15.67 4.72
N MET A 273 -16.05 14.82 3.80
CA MET A 273 -14.76 14.16 3.86
C MET A 273 -13.57 15.11 3.57
N ASN A 274 -13.82 16.39 3.30
CA ASN A 274 -12.83 17.36 2.79
C ASN A 274 -12.16 16.86 1.49
N ARG A 275 -12.97 16.32 0.57
CA ARG A 275 -12.55 15.87 -0.77
C ARG A 275 -13.37 16.61 -1.83
N SER A 276 -12.77 16.82 -2.98
CA SER A 276 -13.43 17.38 -4.15
C SER A 276 -14.10 16.27 -4.97
N GLY A 277 -15.08 16.66 -5.77
CA GLY A 277 -15.72 15.79 -6.73
C GLY A 277 -17.22 15.64 -6.50
N SER A 278 -17.86 15.08 -7.49
CA SER A 278 -19.28 14.70 -7.51
C SER A 278 -19.44 13.47 -8.40
N TYR A 279 -20.60 12.84 -8.36
CA TYR A 279 -20.93 11.69 -9.22
C TYR A 279 -20.56 11.96 -10.69
N GLU A 280 -21.01 13.07 -11.24
CA GLU A 280 -20.80 13.38 -12.66
C GLU A 280 -19.35 13.72 -12.99
N GLU A 281 -18.65 14.45 -12.12
CA GLU A 281 -17.23 14.78 -12.32
C GLU A 281 -16.33 13.55 -12.27
N LEU A 282 -16.54 12.67 -11.28
CA LEU A 282 -15.80 11.42 -11.15
C LEU A 282 -16.08 10.48 -12.34
N LYS A 283 -17.36 10.34 -12.73
CA LYS A 283 -17.76 9.56 -13.90
C LYS A 283 -17.12 10.10 -15.17
N ALA A 284 -17.14 11.41 -15.38
CA ALA A 284 -16.50 12.04 -16.54
C ALA A 284 -15.01 11.76 -16.61
N LEU A 285 -14.29 11.88 -15.47
CA LEU A 285 -12.86 11.56 -15.38
C LEU A 285 -12.59 10.10 -15.73
N LEU A 286 -13.29 9.16 -15.10
CA LEU A 286 -13.09 7.72 -15.30
C LEU A 286 -13.41 7.29 -16.73
N ASN A 287 -14.49 7.81 -17.31
CA ASN A 287 -14.86 7.56 -18.71
C ASN A 287 -13.82 8.13 -19.68
N LYS A 288 -13.27 9.33 -19.39
CA LYS A 288 -12.18 9.90 -20.18
C LYS A 288 -10.94 9.01 -20.18
N MET A 289 -10.58 8.46 -19.03
CA MET A 289 -9.45 7.53 -18.91
C MET A 289 -9.71 6.24 -19.68
N LYS A 290 -10.89 5.62 -19.50
CA LYS A 290 -11.29 4.41 -20.24
C LYS A 290 -11.32 4.62 -21.76
N ALA A 291 -11.70 5.80 -22.22
CA ALA A 291 -11.72 6.12 -23.66
C ALA A 291 -10.31 6.34 -24.26
N LYS A 292 -9.34 6.79 -23.44
CA LYS A 292 -7.99 7.10 -23.91
C LYS A 292 -6.99 5.95 -23.73
N ILE A 293 -7.18 5.14 -22.70
CA ILE A 293 -6.24 4.06 -22.35
C ILE A 293 -6.86 2.72 -22.75
N PRO A 294 -6.27 2.00 -23.72
CA PRO A 294 -6.75 0.65 -24.09
C PRO A 294 -6.68 -0.31 -22.91
N ASP A 295 -7.66 -1.19 -22.80
CA ASP A 295 -7.73 -2.26 -21.78
C ASP A 295 -7.49 -1.76 -20.35
N PHE A 296 -7.98 -0.55 -20.04
CA PHE A 296 -7.70 0.14 -18.79
C PHE A 296 -8.39 -0.48 -17.58
N ALA A 297 -7.62 -0.87 -16.60
CA ALA A 297 -8.09 -1.39 -15.33
C ALA A 297 -8.11 -0.30 -14.24
N ILE A 298 -9.23 -0.18 -13.54
CA ILE A 298 -9.41 0.78 -12.45
C ILE A 298 -9.60 0.02 -11.15
N ARG A 299 -8.67 0.26 -10.21
CA ARG A 299 -8.83 -0.12 -8.81
C ARG A 299 -9.29 1.08 -8.02
N THR A 300 -10.24 0.87 -7.11
CA THR A 300 -10.73 1.93 -6.23
C THR A 300 -10.99 1.41 -4.81
N THR A 301 -11.21 2.35 -3.91
CA THR A 301 -11.65 2.10 -2.54
C THR A 301 -12.79 3.03 -2.20
N PHE A 302 -13.85 2.48 -1.61
CA PHE A 302 -14.96 3.23 -1.04
C PHE A 302 -15.01 3.08 0.48
N MET A 303 -15.62 4.09 1.11
CA MET A 303 -15.91 4.13 2.53
C MET A 303 -17.40 4.33 2.71
N VAL A 304 -18.06 3.44 3.45
CA VAL A 304 -19.49 3.50 3.75
C VAL A 304 -19.71 3.79 5.24
N GLY A 305 -20.88 4.34 5.56
CA GLY A 305 -21.24 4.70 6.92
C GLY A 305 -20.48 5.91 7.46
N PHE A 306 -20.04 6.79 6.58
CA PHE A 306 -19.48 8.09 6.98
C PHE A 306 -20.58 8.95 7.64
N PRO A 307 -20.27 9.79 8.66
CA PRO A 307 -21.27 10.64 9.30
C PRO A 307 -22.14 11.40 8.31
N ASN A 308 -23.44 11.42 8.55
CA ASN A 308 -24.49 11.99 7.69
C ASN A 308 -24.73 11.27 6.34
N GLU A 309 -24.16 10.11 6.09
CA GLU A 309 -24.49 9.32 4.88
C GLU A 309 -25.91 8.79 4.98
N SER A 310 -26.83 9.36 4.21
CA SER A 310 -28.23 8.89 4.14
C SER A 310 -28.36 7.62 3.31
N GLU A 311 -29.55 7.01 3.31
CA GLU A 311 -29.82 5.84 2.46
C GLU A 311 -29.75 6.21 0.97
N GLU A 312 -30.24 7.41 0.59
CA GLU A 312 -30.17 7.91 -0.78
C GLU A 312 -28.72 8.13 -1.24
N ASN A 313 -27.83 8.60 -0.34
CA ASN A 313 -26.41 8.75 -0.66
C ASN A 313 -25.76 7.38 -0.91
N PHE A 314 -26.15 6.38 -0.11
CA PHE A 314 -25.66 5.01 -0.29
C PHE A 314 -26.21 4.35 -1.57
N GLU A 315 -27.50 4.55 -1.88
CA GLU A 315 -28.09 4.07 -3.14
C GLU A 315 -27.42 4.70 -4.37
N GLU A 316 -27.07 5.99 -4.29
CA GLU A 316 -26.31 6.69 -5.34
C GLU A 316 -24.93 6.03 -5.52
N LEU A 317 -24.26 5.66 -4.44
CA LEU A 317 -22.97 4.95 -4.48
C LEU A 317 -23.11 3.55 -5.12
N CYS A 318 -24.15 2.80 -4.76
CA CYS A 318 -24.44 1.50 -5.37
C CYS A 318 -24.68 1.60 -6.88
N LYS A 319 -25.41 2.64 -7.32
CA LYS A 319 -25.62 2.93 -8.74
C LYS A 319 -24.31 3.28 -9.44
N PHE A 320 -23.46 4.08 -8.80
CA PHE A 320 -22.17 4.49 -9.34
C PHE A 320 -21.26 3.28 -9.61
N VAL A 321 -21.16 2.35 -8.65
CA VAL A 321 -20.35 1.13 -8.79
C VAL A 321 -20.85 0.27 -9.96
N LYS A 322 -22.17 0.06 -10.07
CA LYS A 322 -22.79 -0.68 -11.20
C LYS A 322 -22.51 -0.04 -12.55
N GLU A 323 -22.52 1.28 -12.62
CA GLU A 323 -22.36 2.03 -13.85
C GLU A 323 -20.90 2.11 -14.31
N ILE A 324 -19.99 2.39 -13.39
CA ILE A 324 -18.56 2.53 -13.71
C ILE A 324 -17.92 1.18 -13.98
N LYS A 325 -18.31 0.12 -13.26
CA LYS A 325 -17.73 -1.22 -13.35
C LYS A 325 -16.22 -1.19 -13.11
N PHE A 326 -15.85 -1.12 -11.85
CA PHE A 326 -14.46 -1.16 -11.44
C PHE A 326 -13.88 -2.57 -11.58
N ASP A 327 -12.64 -2.69 -12.06
CA ASP A 327 -11.95 -3.98 -12.16
C ASP A 327 -11.68 -4.58 -10.79
N LYS A 328 -11.25 -3.74 -9.87
CA LYS A 328 -10.99 -4.10 -8.47
C LYS A 328 -11.55 -3.02 -7.55
N MET A 329 -12.16 -3.43 -6.47
CA MET A 329 -12.72 -2.50 -5.49
C MET A 329 -12.58 -3.06 -4.07
N GLY A 330 -12.13 -2.21 -3.15
CA GLY A 330 -12.25 -2.44 -1.72
C GLY A 330 -13.33 -1.55 -1.11
N CYS A 331 -14.04 -2.06 -0.10
CA CYS A 331 -14.98 -1.29 0.70
C CYS A 331 -14.61 -1.39 2.17
N PHE A 332 -14.50 -0.24 2.84
CA PHE A 332 -14.28 -0.16 4.28
C PHE A 332 -15.44 0.55 4.96
N THR A 333 -15.78 0.13 6.16
CA THR A 333 -16.65 0.89 7.04
C THR A 333 -15.87 2.08 7.62
N TYR A 334 -16.54 3.21 7.79
CA TYR A 334 -15.93 4.36 8.47
C TYR A 334 -15.59 4.01 9.92
N SER A 335 -14.33 4.21 10.29
CA SER A 335 -13.80 4.10 11.66
C SER A 335 -13.56 5.51 12.22
N PRO A 336 -14.16 5.88 13.38
CA PRO A 336 -13.94 7.18 14.00
C PRO A 336 -12.55 7.21 14.67
N GLU A 337 -11.57 7.74 13.95
CA GLU A 337 -10.20 7.85 14.46
C GLU A 337 -10.02 9.09 15.32
N GLU A 338 -9.42 8.91 16.49
CA GLU A 338 -9.12 9.98 17.44
C GLU A 338 -8.37 11.14 16.79
N GLU A 339 -8.67 12.36 17.22
CA GLU A 339 -8.06 13.61 16.73
C GLU A 339 -8.35 13.93 15.24
N THR A 340 -9.13 13.09 14.54
CA THR A 340 -9.60 13.44 13.20
C THR A 340 -10.89 14.28 13.27
N PRO A 341 -11.12 15.24 12.36
CA PRO A 341 -12.33 16.06 12.38
C PRO A 341 -13.62 15.24 12.36
N ALA A 342 -13.68 14.18 11.54
CA ALA A 342 -14.88 13.38 11.36
C ALA A 342 -15.28 12.57 12.61
N CYS A 343 -14.34 12.31 13.52
CA CYS A 343 -14.63 11.66 14.82
C CYS A 343 -15.63 12.46 15.67
N SER A 344 -15.61 13.77 15.53
CA SER A 344 -16.49 14.67 16.28
C SER A 344 -17.74 15.11 15.52
N TYR A 345 -17.98 14.58 14.32
CA TYR A 345 -19.19 14.92 13.57
C TYR A 345 -20.43 14.30 14.19
N ASP A 346 -21.53 15.06 14.13
CA ASP A 346 -22.85 14.55 14.51
C ASP A 346 -23.32 13.47 13.53
N ASN A 347 -24.41 12.76 13.90
CA ASN A 347 -25.03 11.73 13.06
C ASN A 347 -24.06 10.63 12.62
N GLN A 348 -23.29 10.11 13.55
CA GLN A 348 -22.53 8.87 13.38
C GLN A 348 -23.49 7.73 13.03
N ILE A 349 -23.08 6.87 12.10
CA ILE A 349 -23.87 5.73 11.64
C ILE A 349 -23.58 4.51 12.50
N ASP A 350 -24.64 3.74 12.82
CA ASP A 350 -24.50 2.48 13.58
C ASP A 350 -23.63 1.47 12.86
N GLU A 351 -22.84 0.70 13.61
CA GLU A 351 -21.91 -0.29 13.08
C GLU A 351 -22.62 -1.38 12.26
N GLU A 352 -23.83 -1.81 12.67
CA GLU A 352 -24.65 -2.75 11.90
C GLU A 352 -25.05 -2.21 10.54
N VAL A 353 -25.39 -0.91 10.48
CA VAL A 353 -25.73 -0.24 9.20
C VAL A 353 -24.49 -0.13 8.31
N LYS A 354 -23.35 0.26 8.88
CA LYS A 354 -22.07 0.31 8.15
C LYS A 354 -21.72 -1.04 7.54
N LYS A 355 -21.77 -2.10 8.33
CA LYS A 355 -21.47 -3.47 7.91
C LYS A 355 -22.41 -3.92 6.79
N ARG A 356 -23.73 -3.74 6.99
CA ARG A 356 -24.73 -4.05 5.95
C ARG A 356 -24.44 -3.33 4.63
N ARG A 357 -24.10 -2.04 4.69
CA ARG A 357 -23.76 -1.25 3.49
C ARG A 357 -22.49 -1.78 2.81
N ALA A 358 -21.48 -2.12 3.58
CA ALA A 358 -20.25 -2.72 3.04
C ALA A 358 -20.54 -4.04 2.33
N ASP A 359 -21.30 -4.92 2.97
CA ASP A 359 -21.69 -6.23 2.41
C ASP A 359 -22.47 -6.04 1.09
N ILE A 360 -23.48 -5.18 1.06
CA ILE A 360 -24.25 -4.88 -0.16
C ILE A 360 -23.35 -4.34 -1.28
N LEU A 361 -22.44 -3.41 -0.97
CA LEU A 361 -21.56 -2.82 -1.97
C LEU A 361 -20.57 -3.85 -2.53
N MET A 362 -20.07 -4.75 -1.69
CA MET A 362 -19.18 -5.83 -2.11
C MET A 362 -19.90 -6.90 -2.93
N ASP A 363 -21.17 -7.22 -2.63
CA ASP A 363 -21.99 -8.11 -3.46
C ASP A 363 -22.22 -7.53 -4.86
N ILE A 364 -22.44 -6.22 -4.95
CA ILE A 364 -22.53 -5.53 -6.24
C ILE A 364 -21.21 -5.64 -6.99
N GLN A 365 -20.08 -5.39 -6.34
CA GLN A 365 -18.77 -5.50 -6.96
C GLN A 365 -18.45 -6.94 -7.38
N TYR A 366 -18.85 -7.94 -6.58
CA TYR A 366 -18.68 -9.35 -6.95
C TYR A 366 -19.36 -9.64 -8.30
N SER A 367 -20.60 -9.21 -8.48
CA SER A 367 -21.34 -9.37 -9.74
C SER A 367 -20.67 -8.64 -10.91
N VAL A 368 -20.12 -7.45 -10.66
CA VAL A 368 -19.34 -6.70 -11.67
C VAL A 368 -18.06 -7.45 -12.03
N THR A 369 -17.36 -7.99 -11.04
CA THR A 369 -16.11 -8.75 -11.27
C THR A 369 -16.37 -10.02 -12.07
N GLU A 370 -17.44 -10.76 -11.79
CA GLU A 370 -17.85 -11.93 -12.58
C GLU A 370 -18.07 -11.56 -14.05
N GLU A 371 -18.83 -10.48 -14.33
CA GLU A 371 -19.07 -9.99 -15.68
C GLU A 371 -17.75 -9.63 -16.40
N LEU A 372 -16.86 -8.91 -15.73
CA LEU A 372 -15.57 -8.50 -16.30
C LEU A 372 -14.65 -9.70 -16.52
N ASN A 373 -14.58 -10.65 -15.59
CA ASN A 373 -13.77 -11.86 -15.72
C ASN A 373 -14.30 -12.77 -16.83
N GLN A 374 -15.62 -12.88 -16.97
CA GLN A 374 -16.21 -13.63 -18.08
C GLN A 374 -15.83 -13.03 -19.45
N ASN A 375 -15.75 -11.71 -19.55
CA ASN A 375 -15.31 -11.01 -20.77
C ASN A 375 -13.80 -11.23 -21.06
N ARG A 376 -13.01 -11.62 -20.07
CA ARG A 376 -11.58 -11.96 -20.23
C ARG A 376 -11.35 -13.37 -20.75
N VAL A 377 -12.33 -14.28 -20.63
CA VAL A 377 -12.23 -15.64 -21.13
C VAL A 377 -12.07 -15.62 -22.65
N GLY A 378 -11.09 -16.39 -23.13
CA GLY A 378 -10.69 -16.45 -24.54
C GLY A 378 -9.61 -15.45 -24.94
N ASN A 379 -9.35 -14.43 -24.15
CA ASN A 379 -8.29 -13.45 -24.41
C ASN A 379 -6.94 -13.93 -23.85
N THR A 380 -5.86 -13.38 -24.42
CA THR A 380 -4.49 -13.66 -23.99
C THR A 380 -3.89 -12.43 -23.33
N TYR A 381 -3.25 -12.64 -22.17
CA TYR A 381 -2.61 -11.58 -21.39
C TYR A 381 -1.15 -11.90 -21.12
N LYS A 382 -0.31 -10.85 -21.07
CA LYS A 382 1.05 -10.93 -20.53
C LYS A 382 0.92 -11.09 -19.01
N VAL A 383 1.53 -12.14 -18.45
CA VAL A 383 1.44 -12.52 -17.04
C VAL A 383 2.84 -12.64 -16.46
N ILE A 384 3.08 -12.07 -15.27
CA ILE A 384 4.29 -12.31 -14.48
C ILE A 384 4.03 -13.47 -13.52
N VAL A 385 4.95 -14.42 -13.44
CA VAL A 385 4.85 -15.58 -12.55
C VAL A 385 5.22 -15.16 -11.11
N ASP A 386 4.30 -15.31 -10.16
CA ASP A 386 4.51 -14.96 -8.75
C ASP A 386 4.83 -16.17 -7.88
N SER A 387 4.19 -17.32 -8.10
CA SER A 387 4.46 -18.57 -7.36
C SER A 387 4.30 -19.83 -8.22
N ILE A 388 4.81 -20.93 -7.69
CA ILE A 388 4.72 -22.26 -8.29
C ILE A 388 4.33 -23.21 -7.17
N GLU A 389 3.14 -23.83 -7.30
CA GLU A 389 2.58 -24.73 -6.29
C GLU A 389 2.00 -25.98 -6.98
N ASP A 390 2.40 -27.16 -6.56
CA ASP A 390 1.90 -28.45 -7.06
C ASP A 390 1.90 -28.60 -8.59
N GLY A 391 2.88 -27.98 -9.26
CA GLY A 391 3.00 -28.00 -10.73
C GLY A 391 2.08 -27.01 -11.45
N MET A 392 1.33 -26.19 -10.73
CA MET A 392 0.58 -25.05 -11.23
C MET A 392 1.38 -23.77 -11.03
N TYR A 393 1.29 -22.88 -12.00
CA TYR A 393 1.83 -21.52 -11.92
C TYR A 393 0.73 -20.57 -11.50
N ASN A 394 1.03 -19.67 -10.55
CA ASN A 394 0.18 -18.54 -10.23
C ASN A 394 0.90 -17.26 -10.62
N GLY A 395 0.21 -16.36 -11.29
CA GLY A 395 0.79 -15.10 -11.75
C GLY A 395 -0.24 -14.00 -11.86
N ARG A 396 0.20 -12.82 -12.24
CA ARG A 396 -0.63 -11.61 -12.34
C ARG A 396 -0.56 -11.00 -13.75
N ALA A 397 -1.69 -10.51 -14.22
CA ALA A 397 -1.72 -9.60 -15.36
C ALA A 397 -1.59 -8.13 -14.88
N TYR A 398 -1.59 -7.22 -15.85
CA TYR A 398 -1.50 -5.77 -15.57
C TYR A 398 -2.63 -5.25 -14.68
N PHE A 399 -3.78 -5.92 -14.64
CA PHE A 399 -4.95 -5.51 -13.86
C PHE A 399 -4.96 -6.06 -12.42
N ASP A 400 -3.97 -6.87 -12.02
CA ASP A 400 -3.88 -7.45 -10.68
C ASP A 400 -2.76 -6.81 -9.86
N SER A 401 -3.05 -6.39 -8.65
CA SER A 401 -2.09 -5.92 -7.65
C SER A 401 -1.40 -7.09 -6.96
N PRO A 402 -0.08 -7.07 -6.74
CA PRO A 402 0.57 -8.10 -5.93
C PRO A 402 0.04 -8.11 -4.51
N GLU A 403 -0.09 -9.30 -3.92
CA GLU A 403 -0.49 -9.58 -2.52
C GLU A 403 -1.91 -9.16 -2.12
N ILE A 404 -2.64 -8.44 -2.98
CA ILE A 404 -3.96 -7.90 -2.62
C ILE A 404 -5.06 -8.51 -3.49
N ASP A 405 -4.81 -8.65 -4.80
CA ASP A 405 -5.78 -9.16 -5.75
C ASP A 405 -5.56 -10.66 -5.99
N SER A 406 -6.60 -11.34 -6.47
CA SER A 406 -6.51 -12.70 -6.99
C SER A 406 -5.58 -12.76 -8.20
N GLY A 407 -5.08 -13.94 -8.51
CA GLY A 407 -4.16 -14.16 -9.61
C GLY A 407 -4.79 -14.94 -10.77
N ILE A 408 -3.90 -15.31 -11.68
CA ILE A 408 -4.20 -16.19 -12.80
C ILE A 408 -3.49 -17.52 -12.56
N MET A 409 -4.25 -18.59 -12.35
CA MET A 409 -3.72 -19.95 -12.26
C MET A 409 -3.60 -20.54 -13.66
N PHE A 410 -2.44 -21.08 -14.00
CA PHE A 410 -2.24 -21.64 -15.34
C PHE A 410 -1.27 -22.83 -15.38
N LYS A 411 -1.37 -23.63 -16.43
CA LYS A 411 -0.44 -24.70 -16.74
C LYS A 411 0.53 -24.30 -17.83
N SER A 412 1.72 -24.90 -17.79
CA SER A 412 2.74 -24.75 -18.83
C SER A 412 3.51 -26.05 -18.99
N ASP A 413 3.77 -26.45 -20.21
CA ASP A 413 4.67 -27.57 -20.54
C ASP A 413 6.15 -27.14 -20.37
N ASP A 414 6.43 -25.86 -20.47
CA ASP A 414 7.76 -25.29 -20.22
C ASP A 414 7.98 -25.07 -18.74
N LYS A 415 9.22 -25.27 -18.29
CA LYS A 415 9.64 -24.91 -16.95
C LYS A 415 9.84 -23.40 -16.86
N LEU A 416 9.03 -22.73 -16.05
CA LEU A 416 9.11 -21.29 -15.80
C LEU A 416 9.75 -21.02 -14.44
N ASN A 417 10.29 -19.81 -14.28
CA ASN A 417 10.81 -19.31 -13.01
C ASN A 417 9.91 -18.19 -12.48
N ILE A 418 9.94 -17.98 -11.17
CA ILE A 418 9.28 -16.82 -10.55
C ILE A 418 9.87 -15.55 -11.15
N GLY A 419 9.01 -14.62 -11.53
CA GLY A 419 9.36 -13.38 -12.22
C GLY A 419 9.48 -13.49 -13.75
N ASP A 420 9.26 -14.66 -14.37
CA ASP A 420 9.18 -14.75 -15.81
C ASP A 420 7.88 -14.14 -16.33
N PHE A 421 7.96 -13.47 -17.48
CA PHE A 421 6.79 -12.99 -18.21
C PHE A 421 6.42 -13.98 -19.30
N VAL A 422 5.16 -14.38 -19.31
CA VAL A 422 4.60 -15.32 -20.30
C VAL A 422 3.25 -14.82 -20.80
N ASN A 423 2.85 -15.31 -21.98
CA ASN A 423 1.50 -15.08 -22.46
C ASN A 423 0.61 -16.24 -22.00
N VAL A 424 -0.52 -15.90 -21.36
CA VAL A 424 -1.50 -16.85 -20.86
C VAL A 424 -2.85 -16.55 -21.49
N LYS A 425 -3.43 -17.55 -22.14
CA LYS A 425 -4.81 -17.49 -22.63
C LYS A 425 -5.75 -17.91 -21.52
N ILE A 426 -6.69 -17.04 -21.17
CA ILE A 426 -7.70 -17.33 -20.16
C ILE A 426 -8.71 -18.33 -20.72
N THR A 427 -8.92 -19.43 -20.03
CA THR A 427 -9.83 -20.51 -20.44
C THR A 427 -11.09 -20.57 -19.59
N ALA A 428 -11.03 -20.11 -18.33
CA ALA A 428 -12.15 -20.07 -17.42
C ALA A 428 -11.97 -18.97 -16.36
N CYS A 429 -13.05 -18.67 -15.62
CA CYS A 429 -13.01 -17.85 -14.41
C CYS A 429 -13.89 -18.47 -13.33
N GLU A 430 -13.47 -18.35 -12.07
CA GLU A 430 -14.21 -18.81 -10.89
C GLU A 430 -14.20 -17.66 -9.84
N GLY A 431 -15.30 -16.88 -9.80
CA GLY A 431 -15.40 -15.72 -8.93
C GLY A 431 -14.32 -14.66 -9.26
N TYR A 432 -13.40 -14.45 -8.33
CA TYR A 432 -12.28 -13.51 -8.52
C TYR A 432 -11.11 -14.08 -9.31
N ASP A 433 -10.97 -15.40 -9.37
CA ASP A 433 -9.82 -16.07 -9.96
C ASP A 433 -9.99 -16.33 -11.46
N LEU A 434 -8.89 -16.28 -12.19
CA LEU A 434 -8.80 -16.61 -13.60
C LEU A 434 -7.99 -17.90 -13.78
N ILE A 435 -8.43 -18.72 -14.72
CA ILE A 435 -7.74 -19.96 -15.08
C ILE A 435 -7.32 -19.87 -16.54
N GLY A 436 -6.10 -20.30 -16.83
CA GLY A 436 -5.55 -20.21 -18.16
C GLY A 436 -4.55 -21.30 -18.51
N GLU A 437 -4.00 -21.16 -19.70
CA GLU A 437 -2.90 -21.98 -20.20
C GLU A 437 -1.89 -21.10 -20.92
N LYS A 438 -0.60 -21.41 -20.79
CA LYS A 438 0.47 -20.71 -21.50
C LYS A 438 0.34 -20.96 -23.00
N VAL A 439 0.50 -19.91 -23.81
CA VAL A 439 0.48 -19.95 -25.28
C VAL A 439 1.77 -19.42 -25.86
#